data_51c241c092a75314fdea9c39825e2862
#
_entry.id   51c241c092a75314fdea9c39825e2862
#
_cell.length_a   1.000
_cell.length_b   1.000
_cell.length_c   1.000
_cell.angle_alpha   90.00
_cell.angle_beta   90.00
_cell.angle_gamma   90.00
#
_symmetry.space_group_name_H-M   'P 1'
#
loop_
_entity.id
_entity.type
_entity.pdbx_description
1 polymer ?
#
loop_
_entity_poly.entity_id
_entity_poly.type
_entity_poly.pdbx_seq_one_letter_code
_entity_poly.pdbx_strand_id
1 'polypeptide(L)'
;MENGEKDKHLGIRWMTEVSLPAYKNPGPWQSAFSQARGISILLRAYQLTDKQAYADLAKEALKSFLLPVDKGGVTSFTDHGPFYEEYTAKVPTLVLNGMIFALCGIYDYVRVFPNDKEAKKIFDDGIKTLERILPEFDMGYWSRYNLCKAEWYPVVDPATIGYQRLHATQLELLYNITKKEIFNTYVKRFRKQDTLINAIRMYKVKYRALKKIGRL
;
A
#
# COMPACT_ATOMS: atom_id res chain seq x y z
N MET A 1 -18.67 -7.31 9.86
CA MET A 1 -19.09 -8.00 8.62
C MET A 1 -20.22 -7.28 7.91
N GLU A 2 -21.04 -6.55 8.63
CA GLU A 2 -22.26 -5.88 8.10
C GLU A 2 -21.99 -4.82 7.01
N ASN A 3 -20.76 -4.25 6.94
CA ASN A 3 -20.41 -3.19 6.00
C ASN A 3 -19.55 -3.64 4.82
N GLY A 4 -19.37 -4.93 4.61
CA GLY A 4 -18.63 -5.45 3.46
C GLY A 4 -19.58 -5.70 2.28
N GLU A 5 -19.28 -5.13 1.12
CA GLU A 5 -19.98 -5.43 -0.12
C GLU A 5 -19.50 -6.75 -0.69
N LYS A 6 -20.42 -7.68 -0.98
CA LYS A 6 -20.09 -8.95 -1.62
C LYS A 6 -20.42 -8.89 -3.11
N ASP A 7 -19.44 -9.27 -3.92
CA ASP A 7 -19.58 -9.42 -5.35
C ASP A 7 -19.03 -10.79 -5.80
N LYS A 8 -19.67 -11.43 -6.76
CA LYS A 8 -19.28 -12.76 -7.22
C LYS A 8 -17.86 -12.80 -7.80
N HIS A 9 -17.44 -11.75 -8.48
CA HIS A 9 -16.13 -11.67 -9.15
C HIS A 9 -15.09 -10.96 -8.33
N LEU A 10 -15.50 -9.92 -7.55
CA LEU A 10 -14.62 -9.07 -6.77
C LEU A 10 -14.41 -9.56 -5.34
N GLY A 11 -15.20 -10.54 -4.90
CA GLY A 11 -15.20 -11.05 -3.52
C GLY A 11 -15.84 -10.06 -2.54
N ILE A 12 -15.36 -10.06 -1.29
CA ILE A 12 -15.80 -9.08 -0.29
C ILE A 12 -14.90 -7.84 -0.33
N ARG A 13 -15.53 -6.65 -0.31
CA ARG A 13 -14.86 -5.34 -0.39
C ARG A 13 -15.34 -4.40 0.69
N TRP A 14 -14.46 -3.49 1.13
CA TRP A 14 -14.79 -2.39 2.04
C TRP A 14 -14.54 -1.08 1.30
N MET A 15 -15.65 -0.41 0.94
CA MET A 15 -15.61 0.85 0.20
C MET A 15 -15.46 2.04 1.16
N THR A 16 -14.83 3.10 0.68
CA THR A 16 -14.67 4.38 1.38
C THR A 16 -15.44 5.44 0.63
N GLU A 17 -16.38 6.10 1.32
CA GLU A 17 -17.28 7.11 0.74
C GLU A 17 -16.67 8.52 0.70
N VAL A 18 -15.57 8.74 1.44
CA VAL A 18 -14.92 10.06 1.53
C VAL A 18 -14.18 10.37 0.23
N SER A 19 -14.39 11.58 -0.31
CA SER A 19 -13.69 12.03 -1.51
C SER A 19 -12.18 12.20 -1.28
N LEU A 20 -11.40 12.05 -2.36
CA LEU A 20 -9.95 12.26 -2.40
C LEU A 20 -9.61 13.41 -3.38
N PRO A 21 -9.77 14.68 -2.99
CA PRO A 21 -9.59 15.81 -3.90
C PRO A 21 -8.21 15.87 -4.56
N ALA A 22 -7.15 15.51 -3.82
CA ALA A 22 -5.78 15.47 -4.34
C ALA A 22 -5.62 14.54 -5.56
N TYR A 23 -6.41 13.48 -5.62
CA TYR A 23 -6.42 12.51 -6.72
C TYR A 23 -7.64 12.67 -7.64
N LYS A 24 -8.41 13.75 -7.47
CA LYS A 24 -9.65 14.03 -8.22
C LYS A 24 -10.63 12.85 -8.21
N ASN A 25 -10.69 12.16 -7.08
CA ASN A 25 -11.61 11.04 -6.88
C ASN A 25 -12.77 11.45 -5.97
N PRO A 26 -14.01 11.54 -6.48
CA PRO A 26 -15.18 11.91 -5.66
C PRO A 26 -15.63 10.79 -4.71
N GLY A 27 -15.15 9.55 -4.90
CA GLY A 27 -15.66 8.36 -4.23
C GLY A 27 -16.91 7.77 -4.93
N PRO A 28 -17.36 6.58 -4.48
CA PRO A 28 -16.65 5.71 -3.52
C PRO A 28 -15.38 5.09 -4.12
N TRP A 29 -14.46 4.67 -3.27
CA TRP A 29 -13.20 4.03 -3.68
C TRP A 29 -12.81 2.90 -2.73
N GLN A 30 -12.00 1.98 -3.20
CA GLN A 30 -11.45 0.88 -2.43
C GLN A 30 -9.99 1.14 -2.08
N SER A 31 -9.53 0.59 -0.96
CA SER A 31 -8.16 0.68 -0.50
C SER A 31 -7.54 -0.69 -0.32
N ALA A 32 -6.38 -0.94 -0.92
CA ALA A 32 -5.60 -2.14 -0.64
C ALA A 32 -5.22 -2.24 0.85
N PHE A 33 -4.97 -1.10 1.51
CA PHE A 33 -4.72 -1.04 2.94
C PHE A 33 -5.93 -1.51 3.76
N SER A 34 -7.13 -0.97 3.50
CA SER A 34 -8.36 -1.38 4.19
C SER A 34 -8.69 -2.83 3.92
N GLN A 35 -8.54 -3.27 2.67
CA GLN A 35 -8.76 -4.65 2.25
C GLN A 35 -7.84 -5.63 3.01
N ALA A 36 -6.55 -5.31 3.08
CA ALA A 36 -5.57 -6.10 3.82
C ALA A 36 -5.85 -6.13 5.34
N ARG A 37 -6.33 -5.00 5.91
CA ARG A 37 -6.75 -4.96 7.31
C ARG A 37 -7.98 -5.82 7.57
N GLY A 38 -8.94 -5.80 6.65
CA GLY A 38 -10.09 -6.72 6.68
C GLY A 38 -9.65 -8.18 6.73
N ILE A 39 -8.70 -8.58 5.88
CA ILE A 39 -8.11 -9.92 5.89
C ILE A 39 -7.52 -10.24 7.27
N SER A 40 -6.65 -9.39 7.81
CA SER A 40 -6.00 -9.60 9.11
C SER A 40 -7.02 -9.75 10.25
N ILE A 41 -8.10 -8.96 10.27
CA ILE A 41 -9.14 -9.03 11.29
C ILE A 41 -9.93 -10.34 11.16
N LEU A 42 -10.31 -10.73 9.95
CA LEU A 42 -11.03 -11.99 9.68
C LEU A 42 -10.20 -13.20 10.10
N LEU A 43 -8.91 -13.21 9.84
CA LEU A 43 -8.01 -14.29 10.25
C LEU A 43 -7.89 -14.39 11.77
N ARG A 44 -7.84 -13.26 12.49
CA ARG A 44 -7.87 -13.26 13.97
C ARG A 44 -9.19 -13.79 14.50
N ALA A 45 -10.31 -13.40 13.90
CA ALA A 45 -11.61 -13.95 14.25
C ALA A 45 -11.67 -15.46 14.01
N TYR A 46 -11.13 -15.95 12.89
CA TYR A 46 -10.97 -17.37 12.62
C TYR A 46 -10.17 -18.08 13.72
N GLN A 47 -8.98 -17.57 14.04
CA GLN A 47 -8.12 -18.16 15.09
C GLN A 47 -8.74 -18.18 16.47
N LEU A 48 -9.59 -17.20 16.81
CA LEU A 48 -10.25 -17.12 18.11
C LEU A 48 -11.52 -17.96 18.21
N THR A 49 -12.21 -18.21 17.10
CA THR A 49 -13.56 -18.81 17.11
C THR A 49 -13.64 -20.16 16.39
N ASP A 50 -12.62 -20.52 15.64
CA ASP A 50 -12.56 -21.71 14.74
C ASP A 50 -13.68 -21.75 13.70
N LYS A 51 -14.33 -20.61 13.42
CA LYS A 51 -15.41 -20.53 12.44
C LYS A 51 -14.83 -20.34 11.04
N GLN A 52 -14.93 -21.38 10.20
CA GLN A 52 -14.43 -21.42 8.82
C GLN A 52 -14.92 -20.24 7.96
N ALA A 53 -16.13 -19.77 8.21
CA ALA A 53 -16.70 -18.62 7.48
C ALA A 53 -15.80 -17.36 7.50
N TYR A 54 -15.02 -17.12 8.54
CA TYR A 54 -14.07 -16.01 8.58
C TYR A 54 -12.87 -16.24 7.66
N ALA A 55 -12.37 -17.47 7.61
CA ALA A 55 -11.27 -17.84 6.69
C ALA A 55 -11.72 -17.74 5.23
N ASP A 56 -12.94 -18.18 4.92
CA ASP A 56 -13.53 -18.09 3.58
C ASP A 56 -13.68 -16.62 3.15
N LEU A 57 -14.16 -15.75 4.03
CA LEU A 57 -14.25 -14.32 3.76
C LEU A 57 -12.87 -13.66 3.59
N ALA A 58 -11.87 -14.08 4.37
CA ALA A 58 -10.51 -13.59 4.19
C ALA A 58 -9.94 -14.00 2.82
N LYS A 59 -10.25 -15.21 2.34
CA LYS A 59 -9.89 -15.66 1.00
C LYS A 59 -10.62 -14.85 -0.09
N GLU A 60 -11.91 -14.62 0.06
CA GLU A 60 -12.70 -13.78 -0.86
C GLU A 60 -12.12 -12.35 -0.96
N ALA A 61 -11.62 -11.80 0.15
CA ALA A 61 -11.01 -10.47 0.15
C ALA A 61 -9.71 -10.37 -0.67
N LEU A 62 -9.02 -11.49 -0.94
CA LEU A 62 -7.82 -11.51 -1.79
C LEU A 62 -8.13 -11.25 -3.26
N LYS A 63 -9.35 -11.51 -3.73
CA LYS A 63 -9.73 -11.34 -5.15
C LYS A 63 -9.48 -9.92 -5.65
N SER A 64 -9.70 -8.91 -4.81
CA SER A 64 -9.44 -7.51 -5.17
C SER A 64 -7.99 -7.22 -5.56
N PHE A 65 -7.03 -7.99 -5.06
CA PHE A 65 -5.61 -7.84 -5.39
C PHE A 65 -5.22 -8.41 -6.76
N LEU A 66 -6.06 -9.26 -7.32
CA LEU A 66 -5.85 -9.87 -8.65
C LEU A 66 -6.36 -8.97 -9.78
N LEU A 67 -7.16 -7.97 -9.47
CA LEU A 67 -7.88 -7.18 -10.45
C LEU A 67 -7.34 -5.74 -10.52
N PRO A 68 -7.29 -5.16 -11.73
CA PRO A 68 -6.91 -3.76 -11.88
C PRO A 68 -7.99 -2.82 -11.31
N VAL A 69 -7.56 -1.60 -10.97
CA VAL A 69 -8.43 -0.57 -10.38
C VAL A 69 -9.65 -0.26 -11.26
N ASP A 70 -9.50 -0.18 -12.57
CA ASP A 70 -10.58 0.10 -13.53
C ASP A 70 -11.62 -1.04 -13.65
N LYS A 71 -11.27 -2.23 -13.13
CA LYS A 71 -12.19 -3.38 -13.02
C LYS A 71 -12.67 -3.63 -11.59
N GLY A 72 -12.54 -2.64 -10.70
CA GLY A 72 -13.02 -2.70 -9.33
C GLY A 72 -12.06 -3.41 -8.35
N GLY A 73 -10.82 -3.68 -8.75
CA GLY A 73 -9.77 -4.17 -7.87
C GLY A 73 -8.98 -3.05 -7.20
N VAL A 74 -7.86 -3.43 -6.57
CA VAL A 74 -6.96 -2.49 -5.86
C VAL A 74 -5.55 -2.46 -6.46
N THR A 75 -5.35 -3.00 -7.66
CA THR A 75 -4.03 -3.17 -8.26
C THR A 75 -3.81 -2.24 -9.46
N SER A 76 -2.72 -1.49 -9.42
CA SER A 76 -2.15 -0.84 -10.61
C SER A 76 -1.05 -1.74 -11.18
N PHE A 77 -1.22 -2.21 -12.41
CA PHE A 77 -0.18 -2.96 -13.11
C PHE A 77 0.82 -1.99 -13.72
N THR A 78 2.03 -1.96 -13.18
CA THR A 78 3.13 -1.09 -13.61
C THR A 78 4.17 -1.89 -14.40
N ASP A 79 5.14 -1.23 -15.03
CA ASP A 79 6.29 -1.88 -15.69
C ASP A 79 7.14 -2.73 -14.72
N HIS A 80 7.03 -2.48 -13.41
CA HIS A 80 7.69 -3.25 -12.35
C HIS A 80 6.87 -4.46 -11.88
N GLY A 81 5.56 -4.50 -12.20
CA GLY A 81 4.61 -5.53 -11.78
C GLY A 81 3.40 -4.93 -11.02
N PRO A 82 2.64 -5.77 -10.27
CA PRO A 82 1.44 -5.32 -9.56
C PRO A 82 1.79 -4.44 -8.36
N PHE A 83 1.24 -3.23 -8.29
CA PHE A 83 1.31 -2.33 -7.16
C PHE A 83 -0.06 -2.21 -6.49
N TYR A 84 -0.17 -2.47 -5.20
CA TYR A 84 -1.42 -2.46 -4.45
C TYR A 84 -1.72 -1.06 -3.91
N GLU A 85 -2.77 -0.43 -4.45
CA GLU A 85 -3.09 0.98 -4.24
C GLU A 85 -3.74 1.23 -2.88
N GLU A 86 -3.14 2.13 -2.09
CA GLU A 86 -3.80 2.66 -0.90
C GLU A 86 -5.06 3.47 -1.28
N TYR A 87 -4.96 4.24 -2.35
CA TYR A 87 -6.07 5.05 -2.89
C TYR A 87 -6.32 4.67 -4.33
N THR A 88 -7.39 3.92 -4.60
CA THR A 88 -7.77 3.66 -5.98
C THR A 88 -8.34 4.92 -6.61
N ALA A 89 -7.78 5.31 -7.76
CA ALA A 89 -8.18 6.49 -8.52
C ALA A 89 -8.07 6.22 -10.03
N LYS A 90 -8.52 7.17 -10.87
CA LYS A 90 -8.39 7.07 -12.34
C LYS A 90 -6.94 6.99 -12.83
N VAL A 91 -6.00 7.38 -11.98
CA VAL A 91 -4.55 7.32 -12.23
C VAL A 91 -3.87 6.57 -11.09
N PRO A 92 -2.79 5.83 -11.35
CA PRO A 92 -2.01 5.20 -10.29
C PRO A 92 -1.50 6.23 -9.27
N THR A 93 -1.74 5.97 -7.99
CA THR A 93 -1.30 6.85 -6.90
C THR A 93 0.06 6.42 -6.33
N LEU A 94 0.32 5.12 -6.31
CA LEU A 94 1.58 4.46 -5.93
C LEU A 94 2.10 4.95 -4.57
N VAL A 95 1.29 4.84 -3.52
CA VAL A 95 1.64 5.26 -2.16
C VAL A 95 2.45 4.18 -1.45
N LEU A 96 3.68 4.50 -1.03
CA LEU A 96 4.63 3.52 -0.50
C LEU A 96 4.14 2.81 0.77
N ASN A 97 3.74 3.56 1.80
CA ASN A 97 3.29 2.97 3.06
C ASN A 97 2.04 2.11 2.88
N GLY A 98 1.13 2.51 2.00
CA GLY A 98 -0.08 1.75 1.71
C GLY A 98 0.21 0.40 1.06
N MET A 99 1.10 0.37 0.07
CA MET A 99 1.58 -0.87 -0.55
C MET A 99 2.19 -1.82 0.49
N ILE A 100 3.02 -1.30 1.41
CA ILE A 100 3.66 -2.15 2.43
C ILE A 100 2.63 -2.68 3.42
N PHE A 101 1.67 -1.86 3.85
CA PHE A 101 0.57 -2.33 4.70
C PHE A 101 -0.29 -3.40 4.02
N ALA A 102 -0.55 -3.26 2.72
CA ALA A 102 -1.26 -4.27 1.95
C ALA A 102 -0.49 -5.60 1.94
N LEU A 103 0.81 -5.57 1.68
CA LEU A 103 1.67 -6.75 1.75
C LEU A 103 1.67 -7.43 3.12
N CYS A 104 1.64 -6.65 4.21
CA CYS A 104 1.56 -7.21 5.57
C CYS A 104 0.27 -8.01 5.79
N GLY A 105 -0.89 -7.51 5.33
CA GLY A 105 -2.15 -8.23 5.49
C GLY A 105 -2.26 -9.47 4.59
N ILE A 106 -1.71 -9.40 3.37
CA ILE A 106 -1.59 -10.58 2.49
C ILE A 106 -0.68 -11.63 3.14
N TYR A 107 0.44 -11.19 3.75
CA TYR A 107 1.34 -12.08 4.48
C TYR A 107 0.69 -12.73 5.69
N ASP A 108 -0.18 -12.02 6.42
CA ASP A 108 -0.98 -12.62 7.50
C ASP A 108 -1.80 -13.82 6.97
N TYR A 109 -2.39 -13.69 5.77
CA TYR A 109 -3.11 -14.79 5.13
C TYR A 109 -2.18 -15.96 4.76
N VAL A 110 -1.05 -15.66 4.11
CA VAL A 110 -0.07 -16.69 3.70
C VAL A 110 0.49 -17.46 4.91
N ARG A 111 0.64 -16.81 6.07
CA ARG A 111 1.08 -17.48 7.31
C ARG A 111 0.04 -18.48 7.84
N VAL A 112 -1.23 -18.16 7.73
CA VAL A 112 -2.32 -19.04 8.20
C VAL A 112 -2.59 -20.17 7.20
N PHE A 113 -2.47 -19.88 5.89
CA PHE A 113 -2.72 -20.82 4.81
C PHE A 113 -1.49 -20.94 3.87
N PRO A 114 -0.38 -21.55 4.34
CA PRO A 114 0.90 -21.57 3.59
C PRO A 114 0.83 -22.36 2.28
N ASN A 115 -0.18 -23.24 2.12
CA ASN A 115 -0.39 -24.05 0.92
C ASN A 115 -1.26 -23.36 -0.15
N ASP A 116 -1.81 -22.17 0.13
CA ASP A 116 -2.57 -21.39 -0.85
C ASP A 116 -1.60 -20.72 -1.84
N LYS A 117 -1.46 -21.35 -3.01
CA LYS A 117 -0.53 -20.91 -4.08
C LYS A 117 -0.91 -19.55 -4.66
N GLU A 118 -2.20 -19.24 -4.71
CA GLU A 118 -2.68 -17.96 -5.25
C GLU A 118 -2.33 -16.81 -4.29
N ALA A 119 -2.64 -16.95 -3.00
CA ALA A 119 -2.28 -15.97 -1.99
C ALA A 119 -0.76 -15.75 -1.92
N LYS A 120 0.01 -16.85 -1.99
CA LYS A 120 1.47 -16.78 -2.04
C LYS A 120 1.95 -16.03 -3.28
N LYS A 121 1.35 -16.27 -4.44
CA LYS A 121 1.68 -15.57 -5.68
C LYS A 121 1.40 -14.08 -5.57
N ILE A 122 0.24 -13.66 -5.02
CA ILE A 122 -0.10 -12.25 -4.78
C ILE A 122 0.98 -11.60 -3.92
N PHE A 123 1.37 -12.22 -2.81
CA PHE A 123 2.42 -11.71 -1.93
C PHE A 123 3.78 -11.60 -2.65
N ASP A 124 4.24 -12.68 -3.26
CA ASP A 124 5.55 -12.77 -3.90
C ASP A 124 5.68 -11.77 -5.08
N ASP A 125 4.64 -11.59 -5.87
CA ASP A 125 4.63 -10.64 -7.00
C ASP A 125 4.65 -9.19 -6.49
N GLY A 126 3.90 -8.88 -5.43
CA GLY A 126 3.94 -7.57 -4.79
C GLY A 126 5.30 -7.26 -4.17
N ILE A 127 5.96 -8.24 -3.52
CA ILE A 127 7.33 -8.08 -3.01
C ILE A 127 8.31 -7.81 -4.15
N LYS A 128 8.26 -8.56 -5.26
CA LYS A 128 9.13 -8.34 -6.44
C LYS A 128 8.92 -6.94 -7.04
N THR A 129 7.66 -6.50 -7.12
CA THR A 129 7.34 -5.15 -7.58
C THR A 129 7.98 -4.10 -6.68
N LEU A 130 7.80 -4.25 -5.36
CA LEU A 130 8.35 -3.29 -4.40
C LEU A 130 9.89 -3.25 -4.45
N GLU A 131 10.57 -4.39 -4.59
CA GLU A 131 12.03 -4.44 -4.76
C GLU A 131 12.51 -3.59 -5.95
N ARG A 132 11.79 -3.66 -7.06
CA ARG A 132 12.17 -2.98 -8.31
C ARG A 132 11.86 -1.48 -8.27
N ILE A 133 10.71 -1.10 -7.71
CA ILE A 133 10.26 0.29 -7.72
C ILE A 133 10.79 1.10 -6.53
N LEU A 134 11.26 0.47 -5.45
CA LEU A 134 11.71 1.14 -4.22
C LEU A 134 12.77 2.22 -4.46
N PRO A 135 13.74 2.07 -5.39
CA PRO A 135 14.68 3.14 -5.72
C PRO A 135 14.03 4.46 -6.16
N GLU A 136 12.86 4.43 -6.82
CA GLU A 136 12.17 5.62 -7.28
C GLU A 136 11.60 6.45 -6.12
N PHE A 137 11.38 5.83 -4.96
CA PHE A 137 10.94 6.53 -3.75
C PHE A 137 12.06 7.27 -3.02
N ASP A 138 13.33 7.09 -3.40
CA ASP A 138 14.47 7.77 -2.77
C ASP A 138 14.82 9.06 -3.51
N MET A 139 14.73 10.19 -2.83
CA MET A 139 15.13 11.50 -3.33
C MET A 139 16.64 11.79 -3.13
N GLY A 140 17.40 10.81 -2.63
CA GLY A 140 18.81 10.96 -2.28
C GLY A 140 19.05 11.60 -0.89
N TYR A 141 18.06 12.30 -0.34
CA TYR A 141 18.13 12.91 0.99
C TYR A 141 16.86 12.68 1.84
N TRP A 142 15.78 12.15 1.25
CA TRP A 142 14.49 11.92 1.88
C TRP A 142 13.69 10.91 1.06
N SER A 143 12.62 10.30 1.61
CA SER A 143 11.73 9.45 0.83
C SER A 143 10.56 10.23 0.22
N ARG A 144 10.06 9.76 -0.93
CA ARG A 144 8.78 10.21 -1.51
C ARG A 144 7.63 9.53 -0.78
N TYR A 145 6.50 10.25 -0.66
CA TYR A 145 5.26 9.68 -0.18
C TYR A 145 4.63 8.76 -1.22
N ASN A 146 4.61 9.20 -2.49
CA ASN A 146 4.03 8.49 -3.61
C ASN A 146 4.79 8.76 -4.92
N LEU A 147 4.39 8.04 -5.99
CA LEU A 147 4.91 8.22 -7.35
C LEU A 147 3.80 8.60 -8.33
N CYS A 148 2.75 9.30 -7.89
CA CYS A 148 1.66 9.74 -8.76
C CYS A 148 2.18 10.65 -9.88
N LYS A 149 1.91 10.28 -11.15
CA LYS A 149 2.37 11.00 -12.36
C LYS A 149 1.26 11.83 -13.03
N ALA A 150 0.13 12.08 -12.33
CA ALA A 150 -0.93 12.92 -12.88
C ALA A 150 -0.46 14.37 -13.09
N GLU A 151 -0.86 15.02 -14.20
CA GLU A 151 -0.45 16.38 -14.53
C GLU A 151 -0.76 17.41 -13.45
N TRP A 152 -1.90 17.26 -12.80
CA TRP A 152 -2.32 18.14 -11.69
C TRP A 152 -1.62 17.83 -10.36
N TYR A 153 -0.98 16.66 -10.23
CA TYR A 153 -0.29 16.27 -9.01
C TYR A 153 1.15 16.84 -8.99
N PRO A 154 1.77 17.05 -7.82
CA PRO A 154 3.17 17.42 -7.74
C PRO A 154 4.10 16.37 -8.36
N VAL A 155 5.10 16.79 -9.12
CA VAL A 155 6.13 15.90 -9.67
C VAL A 155 6.89 15.16 -8.57
N VAL A 156 7.04 15.81 -7.41
CA VAL A 156 7.65 15.26 -6.21
C VAL A 156 6.79 15.60 -5.01
N ASP A 157 6.31 14.58 -4.32
CA ASP A 157 5.62 14.70 -3.04
C ASP A 157 6.43 13.96 -1.96
N PRO A 158 7.28 14.66 -1.19
CA PRO A 158 8.08 14.04 -0.15
C PRO A 158 7.20 13.54 1.00
N ALA A 159 7.62 12.46 1.64
CA ALA A 159 7.02 11.99 2.89
C ALA A 159 7.17 13.05 3.99
N THR A 160 6.22 13.15 4.91
CA THR A 160 6.43 13.92 6.14
C THR A 160 7.46 13.21 7.05
N ILE A 161 7.92 13.85 8.11
CA ILE A 161 8.85 13.21 9.08
C ILE A 161 8.27 11.91 9.62
N GLY A 162 6.97 11.89 9.96
CA GLY A 162 6.29 10.68 10.42
C GLY A 162 6.30 9.56 9.38
N TYR A 163 6.03 9.87 8.11
CA TYR A 163 6.06 8.89 7.03
C TYR A 163 7.48 8.46 6.66
N GLN A 164 8.49 9.32 6.76
CA GLN A 164 9.89 8.93 6.60
C GLN A 164 10.28 7.82 7.58
N ARG A 165 9.92 8.00 8.86
CA ARG A 165 10.17 7.03 9.92
C ARG A 165 9.33 5.77 9.74
N LEU A 166 8.07 5.92 9.35
CA LEU A 166 7.17 4.80 9.06
C LEU A 166 7.72 3.93 7.93
N HIS A 167 8.18 4.52 6.83
CA HIS A 167 8.78 3.78 5.72
C HIS A 167 9.97 2.94 6.18
N ALA A 168 10.88 3.52 7.00
CA ALA A 168 12.01 2.75 7.53
C ALA A 168 11.56 1.57 8.40
N THR A 169 10.58 1.77 9.29
CA THR A 169 10.04 0.71 10.15
C THR A 169 9.33 -0.38 9.35
N GLN A 170 8.55 0.00 8.34
CA GLN A 170 7.84 -0.94 7.47
C GLN A 170 8.80 -1.77 6.61
N LEU A 171 9.86 -1.15 6.07
CA LEU A 171 10.89 -1.86 5.32
C LEU A 171 11.69 -2.81 6.20
N GLU A 172 11.94 -2.46 7.47
CA GLU A 172 12.55 -3.36 8.45
C GLU A 172 11.67 -4.60 8.71
N LEU A 173 10.35 -4.41 8.82
CA LEU A 173 9.41 -5.51 8.92
C LEU A 173 9.48 -6.41 7.68
N LEU A 174 9.47 -5.84 6.47
CA LEU A 174 9.59 -6.62 5.24
C LEU A 174 10.93 -7.36 5.13
N TYR A 175 12.03 -6.74 5.59
CA TYR A 175 13.32 -7.43 5.69
C TYR A 175 13.24 -8.63 6.62
N ASN A 176 12.61 -8.46 7.78
CA ASN A 176 12.45 -9.56 8.75
C ASN A 176 11.59 -10.71 8.20
N ILE A 177 10.58 -10.41 7.38
CA ILE A 177 9.72 -11.39 6.74
C ILE A 177 10.41 -12.09 5.58
N THR A 178 11.07 -11.33 4.70
CA THR A 178 11.53 -11.82 3.38
C THR A 178 13.01 -12.12 3.31
N LYS A 179 13.81 -11.59 4.24
CA LYS A 179 15.29 -11.61 4.27
C LYS A 179 15.95 -10.98 3.04
N LYS A 180 15.23 -10.13 2.30
CA LYS A 180 15.74 -9.46 1.10
C LYS A 180 16.55 -8.22 1.45
N GLU A 181 17.85 -8.22 1.16
CA GLU A 181 18.82 -7.18 1.57
C GLU A 181 18.49 -5.77 1.03
N ILE A 182 17.77 -5.67 -0.06
CA ILE A 182 17.34 -4.36 -0.57
C ILE A 182 16.52 -3.60 0.47
N PHE A 183 15.60 -4.26 1.18
CA PHE A 183 14.81 -3.61 2.23
C PHE A 183 15.69 -3.11 3.37
N ASN A 184 16.63 -3.91 3.84
CA ASN A 184 17.59 -3.51 4.88
C ASN A 184 18.48 -2.31 4.42
N THR A 185 18.87 -2.30 3.15
CA THR A 185 19.62 -1.18 2.55
C THR A 185 18.84 0.12 2.66
N TYR A 186 17.52 0.11 2.32
CA TYR A 186 16.67 1.29 2.39
C TYR A 186 16.26 1.65 3.83
N VAL A 187 16.17 0.70 4.75
CA VAL A 187 16.04 0.98 6.20
C VAL A 187 17.20 1.86 6.67
N LYS A 188 18.44 1.41 6.43
CA LYS A 188 19.65 2.16 6.82
C LYS A 188 19.70 3.53 6.16
N ARG A 189 19.36 3.60 4.87
CA ARG A 189 19.36 4.83 4.09
C ARG A 189 18.32 5.83 4.59
N PHE A 190 17.05 5.44 4.75
CA PHE A 190 15.99 6.33 5.20
C PHE A 190 16.18 6.80 6.65
N ARG A 191 16.73 5.95 7.54
CA ARG A 191 17.13 6.36 8.89
C ARG A 191 18.27 7.38 8.87
N LYS A 192 19.30 7.17 8.03
CA LYS A 192 20.41 8.14 7.88
C LYS A 192 19.95 9.47 7.31
N GLN A 193 18.92 9.48 6.48
CA GLN A 193 18.35 10.70 5.88
C GLN A 193 17.50 11.50 6.87
N ASP A 194 16.99 10.92 7.96
CA ASP A 194 16.15 11.60 8.98
C ASP A 194 17.01 12.52 9.86
N THR A 195 17.39 13.68 9.28
CA THR A 195 18.15 14.74 9.94
C THR A 195 17.40 16.06 9.87
N LEU A 196 17.68 16.98 10.81
CA LEU A 196 17.05 18.30 10.83
C LEU A 196 17.26 19.07 9.52
N ILE A 197 18.49 19.04 8.97
CA ILE A 197 18.82 19.73 7.71
C ILE A 197 17.97 19.17 6.55
N ASN A 198 17.88 17.85 6.45
CA ASN A 198 17.09 17.20 5.41
C ASN A 198 15.58 17.44 5.61
N ALA A 199 15.11 17.49 6.85
CA ALA A 199 13.72 17.85 7.16
C ALA A 199 13.39 19.28 6.69
N ILE A 200 14.24 20.26 6.95
CA ILE A 200 14.06 21.62 6.46
C ILE A 200 14.02 21.66 4.92
N ARG A 201 14.94 20.94 4.26
CA ARG A 201 14.97 20.81 2.80
C ARG A 201 13.68 20.17 2.27
N MET A 202 13.22 19.10 2.93
CA MET A 202 11.96 18.39 2.60
C MET A 202 10.77 19.34 2.71
N TYR A 203 10.64 20.11 3.80
CA TYR A 203 9.50 21.02 3.98
C TYR A 203 9.39 22.10 2.91
N LYS A 204 10.51 22.59 2.37
CA LYS A 204 10.50 23.54 1.23
C LYS A 204 9.85 22.91 -0.01
N VAL A 205 10.13 21.63 -0.28
CA VAL A 205 9.52 20.89 -1.41
C VAL A 205 8.07 20.54 -1.10
N LYS A 206 7.81 20.06 0.12
CA LYS A 206 6.45 19.68 0.58
C LYS A 206 5.48 20.85 0.55
N TYR A 207 5.91 22.06 0.96
CA TYR A 207 5.09 23.27 0.88
C TYR A 207 4.61 23.53 -0.56
N ARG A 208 5.51 23.44 -1.55
CA ARG A 208 5.15 23.60 -2.97
C ARG A 208 4.20 22.51 -3.45
N ALA A 209 4.41 21.27 -3.00
CA ALA A 209 3.56 20.15 -3.32
C ALA A 209 2.12 20.36 -2.78
N LEU A 210 1.99 20.73 -1.51
CA LEU A 210 0.70 20.98 -0.87
C LEU A 210 -0.06 22.14 -1.52
N LYS A 211 0.65 23.23 -1.86
CA LYS A 211 0.06 24.37 -2.58
C LYS A 211 -0.49 23.95 -3.95
N LYS A 212 0.22 23.08 -4.69
CA LYS A 212 -0.23 22.61 -6.01
C LYS A 212 -1.54 21.81 -5.94
N ILE A 213 -1.77 21.06 -4.87
CA ILE A 213 -2.98 20.25 -4.69
C ILE A 213 -4.06 20.91 -3.82
N GLY A 214 -3.91 22.23 -3.53
CA GLY A 214 -4.91 23.00 -2.79
C GLY A 214 -5.08 22.59 -1.32
N ARG A 215 -4.00 22.15 -0.65
CA ARG A 215 -3.98 21.78 0.77
C ARG A 215 -3.28 22.80 1.67
N LEU A 216 -3.01 23.98 1.14
CA LEU A 216 -2.49 25.19 1.84
C LEU A 216 -3.28 26.39 1.37
#